data_e5e8d5a6ae3ddc2dc0b40e203492cc84
#
_entry.id   e5e8d5a6ae3ddc2dc0b40e203492cc84
#
_cell.length_a   1.000
_cell.length_b   1.000
_cell.length_c   1.000
_cell.angle_alpha   90.00
_cell.angle_beta   90.00
_cell.angle_gamma   90.00
#
_symmetry.space_group_name_H-M   'P 1'
#
loop_
_entity.id
_entity.type
_entity.pdbx_description
1 polymer ?
#
loop_
_entity_poly.entity_id
_entity_poly.type
_entity_poly.pdbx_seq_one_letter_code
_entity_poly.pdbx_strand_id
1 'polypeptide(L)'
;MNRHPFTPQNTDMSETESMRLDKWLWCARFYKTRSLAVEEIGKGRVTVNNANAKASREIRPGDHIHLRQGNIPREVIVRGLSGMRGPAPVAQQLYEETAQSIAQREQLAEQRRLAPEPAATLAAQHTGRPTKRDRRDIDRVQRSSGWGDRWSASIDD
;
A
#
# COMPACT_ATOMS: atom_id res chain seq x y z
N MET A 1 -3.42 40.67 -46.50
CA MET A 1 -2.97 40.42 -45.12
C MET A 1 -3.94 39.50 -44.46
N ASN A 2 -3.68 38.19 -44.49
CA ASN A 2 -4.55 37.18 -43.89
C ASN A 2 -4.13 36.97 -42.45
N ARG A 3 -4.84 37.57 -41.54
CA ARG A 3 -4.78 37.21 -40.15
C ARG A 3 -5.66 35.98 -39.99
N HIS A 4 -5.04 34.82 -39.88
CA HIS A 4 -5.74 33.66 -39.41
C HIS A 4 -6.15 33.92 -37.96
N PRO A 5 -7.44 33.77 -37.60
CA PRO A 5 -7.83 33.80 -36.21
C PRO A 5 -7.18 32.59 -35.56
N PHE A 6 -6.37 32.84 -34.54
CA PHE A 6 -5.89 31.85 -33.61
C PHE A 6 -7.14 31.28 -32.92
N THR A 7 -7.63 30.21 -33.44
CA THR A 7 -8.61 29.39 -32.71
C THR A 7 -7.83 28.72 -31.59
N PRO A 8 -8.13 29.01 -30.30
CA PRO A 8 -7.61 28.19 -29.26
C PRO A 8 -8.17 26.80 -29.52
N GLN A 9 -7.29 25.89 -29.92
CA GLN A 9 -7.63 24.49 -29.91
C GLN A 9 -7.90 24.18 -28.45
N ASN A 10 -9.18 24.09 -28.13
CA ASN A 10 -9.61 23.29 -27.00
C ASN A 10 -8.86 21.99 -27.14
N THR A 11 -7.83 21.86 -26.33
CA THR A 11 -7.21 20.56 -26.12
C THR A 11 -8.31 19.75 -25.48
N ASP A 12 -9.06 19.13 -26.32
CA ASP A 12 -10.07 18.16 -25.95
C ASP A 12 -9.37 17.14 -25.05
N MET A 13 -9.63 17.26 -23.74
CA MET A 13 -9.10 16.34 -22.73
C MET A 13 -9.78 14.97 -22.83
N SER A 14 -10.39 14.70 -23.96
CA SER A 14 -11.19 13.51 -24.21
C SER A 14 -10.42 12.33 -24.87
N GLU A 15 -9.14 12.50 -25.20
CA GLU A 15 -8.43 11.45 -25.94
C GLU A 15 -7.68 10.41 -25.09
N THR A 16 -7.68 10.54 -23.76
CA THR A 16 -7.17 9.45 -22.91
C THR A 16 -8.28 8.90 -22.06
N GLU A 17 -9.30 8.38 -22.69
CA GLU A 17 -10.47 7.85 -22.00
C GLU A 17 -10.17 6.58 -21.21
N SER A 18 -9.05 5.92 -21.45
CA SER A 18 -8.64 4.71 -20.73
C SER A 18 -7.13 4.63 -20.53
N MET A 19 -6.74 3.96 -19.45
CA MET A 19 -5.35 3.71 -19.11
C MET A 19 -5.21 2.34 -18.46
N ARG A 20 -4.07 1.71 -18.66
CA ARG A 20 -3.76 0.45 -17.98
C ARG A 20 -3.73 0.63 -16.46
N LEU A 21 -4.34 -0.29 -15.75
CA LEU A 21 -4.45 -0.28 -14.28
C LEU A 21 -3.07 -0.22 -13.60
N ASP A 22 -2.11 -1.01 -14.04
CA ASP A 22 -0.76 -1.04 -13.49
C ASP A 22 -0.06 0.32 -13.59
N LYS A 23 -0.20 0.99 -14.71
CA LYS A 23 0.38 2.31 -14.94
C LYS A 23 -0.31 3.37 -14.09
N TRP A 24 -1.63 3.34 -14.03
CA TRP A 24 -2.41 4.29 -13.23
C TRP A 24 -2.10 4.19 -11.74
N LEU A 25 -2.04 2.98 -11.19
CA LEU A 25 -1.68 2.74 -9.78
C LEU A 25 -0.29 3.28 -9.43
N TRP A 26 0.64 3.16 -10.36
CA TRP A 26 1.96 3.74 -10.19
C TRP A 26 1.94 5.27 -10.29
N CYS A 27 1.23 5.85 -11.26
CA CYS A 27 1.07 7.30 -11.42
C CYS A 27 0.36 7.94 -10.22
N ALA A 28 -0.67 7.29 -9.68
CA ALA A 28 -1.40 7.71 -8.50
C ALA A 28 -0.63 7.48 -7.18
N ARG A 29 0.59 6.95 -7.24
CA ARG A 29 1.49 6.72 -6.10
C ARG A 29 0.99 5.73 -5.06
N PHE A 30 0.11 4.83 -5.42
CA PHE A 30 -0.28 3.73 -4.54
C PHE A 30 0.84 2.72 -4.35
N TYR A 31 1.65 2.52 -5.38
CA TYR A 31 2.81 1.63 -5.35
C TYR A 31 4.08 2.37 -5.78
N LYS A 32 5.18 1.98 -5.20
CA LYS A 32 6.49 2.60 -5.44
C LYS A 32 6.99 2.35 -6.87
N THR A 33 6.72 1.17 -7.40
CA THR A 33 7.11 0.78 -8.76
C THR A 33 5.92 0.19 -9.51
N ARG A 34 5.96 0.26 -10.83
CA ARG A 34 4.95 -0.35 -11.68
C ARG A 34 4.97 -1.88 -11.58
N SER A 35 6.14 -2.46 -11.43
CA SER A 35 6.31 -3.91 -11.24
C SER A 35 5.61 -4.38 -9.96
N LEU A 36 5.71 -3.62 -8.87
CA LEU A 36 5.02 -3.91 -7.62
C LEU A 36 3.50 -3.84 -7.80
N ALA A 37 3.00 -2.87 -8.57
CA ALA A 37 1.58 -2.78 -8.90
C ALA A 37 1.10 -4.03 -9.65
N VAL A 38 1.84 -4.48 -10.64
CA VAL A 38 1.54 -5.72 -11.39
C VAL A 38 1.52 -6.94 -10.45
N GLU A 39 2.46 -7.04 -9.55
CA GLU A 39 2.56 -8.14 -8.59
C GLU A 39 1.34 -8.16 -7.64
N GLU A 40 0.96 -7.03 -7.09
CA GLU A 40 -0.18 -6.91 -6.18
C GLU A 40 -1.53 -7.16 -6.89
N ILE A 41 -1.65 -6.75 -8.13
CA ILE A 41 -2.81 -7.08 -8.98
C ILE A 41 -2.87 -8.60 -9.22
N GLY A 42 -1.73 -9.22 -9.51
CA GLY A 42 -1.64 -10.67 -9.71
C GLY A 42 -1.99 -11.48 -8.47
N LYS A 43 -1.74 -10.94 -7.29
CA LYS A 43 -2.13 -11.56 -6.00
C LYS A 43 -3.62 -11.41 -5.68
N GLY A 44 -4.40 -10.73 -6.54
CA GLY A 44 -5.82 -10.48 -6.31
C GLY A 44 -6.12 -9.42 -5.25
N ARG A 45 -5.14 -8.60 -4.90
CA ARG A 45 -5.30 -7.51 -3.92
C ARG A 45 -5.88 -6.23 -4.50
N VAL A 46 -6.04 -6.17 -5.80
CA VAL A 46 -6.63 -5.05 -6.51
C VAL A 46 -7.79 -5.55 -7.35
N THR A 47 -8.94 -4.95 -7.14
CA THR A 47 -10.16 -5.23 -7.91
C THR A 47 -10.70 -3.94 -8.51
N VAL A 48 -11.36 -4.04 -9.65
CA VAL A 48 -12.02 -2.92 -10.31
C VAL A 48 -13.49 -3.25 -10.46
N ASN A 49 -14.34 -2.36 -9.98
CA ASN A 49 -15.80 -2.55 -9.98
C ASN A 49 -16.24 -3.90 -9.36
N ASN A 50 -15.59 -4.29 -8.24
CA ASN A 50 -15.82 -5.56 -7.52
C ASN A 50 -15.43 -6.82 -8.30
N ALA A 51 -14.73 -6.68 -9.42
CA ALA A 51 -14.23 -7.80 -10.21
C ALA A 51 -12.70 -7.86 -10.16
N ASN A 52 -12.16 -9.07 -10.14
CA ASN A 52 -10.72 -9.26 -10.25
C ASN A 52 -10.20 -8.65 -11.55
N ALA A 53 -9.19 -7.82 -11.44
CA ALA A 53 -8.61 -7.13 -12.58
C ALA A 53 -7.25 -7.72 -12.92
N LYS A 54 -6.89 -7.65 -14.20
CA LYS A 54 -5.53 -7.91 -14.68
C LYS A 54 -4.77 -6.59 -14.75
N ALA A 55 -3.44 -6.65 -14.67
CA ALA A 55 -2.59 -5.47 -14.80
C ALA A 55 -2.80 -4.71 -16.11
N SER A 56 -3.11 -5.42 -17.18
CA SER A 56 -3.41 -4.85 -18.50
C SER A 56 -4.82 -4.30 -18.64
N ARG A 57 -5.70 -4.48 -17.63
CA ARG A 57 -7.05 -3.93 -17.69
C ARG A 57 -7.01 -2.42 -17.83
N GLU A 58 -7.81 -1.92 -18.73
CA GLU A 58 -8.01 -0.49 -18.93
C GLU A 58 -9.07 0.03 -17.93
N ILE A 59 -8.74 1.15 -17.31
CA ILE A 59 -9.63 1.87 -16.41
C ILE A 59 -10.00 3.23 -17.00
N ARG A 60 -11.14 3.73 -16.59
CA ARG A 60 -11.69 5.02 -17.02
C ARG A 60 -12.04 5.87 -15.81
N PRO A 61 -12.14 7.20 -15.97
CA PRO A 61 -12.69 8.05 -14.92
C PRO A 61 -14.09 7.58 -14.51
N GLY A 62 -14.32 7.47 -13.20
CA GLY A 62 -15.55 6.92 -12.62
C GLY A 62 -15.49 5.45 -12.21
N ASP A 63 -14.43 4.73 -12.55
CA ASP A 63 -14.23 3.35 -12.10
C ASP A 63 -13.91 3.31 -10.60
N HIS A 64 -14.49 2.32 -9.91
CA HIS A 64 -14.21 2.03 -8.52
C HIS A 64 -13.07 1.03 -8.42
N ILE A 65 -12.03 1.38 -7.70
CA ILE A 65 -10.88 0.52 -7.47
C ILE A 65 -10.78 0.21 -5.98
N HIS A 66 -10.87 -1.07 -5.65
CA HIS A 66 -10.53 -1.57 -4.33
C HIS A 66 -9.11 -2.08 -4.36
N LEU A 67 -8.29 -1.61 -3.45
CA LEU A 67 -6.90 -2.04 -3.31
C LEU A 67 -6.55 -2.27 -1.86
N ARG A 68 -5.56 -3.13 -1.63
CA ARG A 68 -4.95 -3.34 -0.33
C ARG A 68 -3.55 -2.74 -0.33
N GLN A 69 -3.35 -1.77 0.52
CA GLN A 69 -2.03 -1.19 0.77
C GLN A 69 -1.51 -1.74 2.10
N GLY A 70 -0.70 -2.79 2.01
CA GLY A 70 -0.37 -3.60 3.19
C GLY A 70 -1.62 -4.34 3.71
N ASN A 71 -1.99 -4.09 4.96
CA ASN A 71 -3.19 -4.67 5.59
C ASN A 71 -4.40 -3.73 5.59
N ILE A 72 -4.28 -2.57 4.97
CA ILE A 72 -5.33 -1.55 4.97
C ILE A 72 -6.07 -1.60 3.65
N PRO A 73 -7.36 -1.96 3.66
CA PRO A 73 -8.19 -1.84 2.46
C PRO A 73 -8.48 -0.38 2.16
N ARG A 74 -8.45 -0.03 0.88
CA ARG A 74 -8.85 1.27 0.37
C ARG A 74 -9.76 1.12 -0.81
N GLU A 75 -10.76 1.96 -0.89
CA GLU A 75 -11.63 2.11 -2.05
C GLU A 75 -11.52 3.52 -2.59
N VAL A 76 -11.18 3.62 -3.85
CA VAL A 76 -11.01 4.91 -4.53
C VAL A 76 -11.80 4.94 -5.84
N ILE A 77 -12.23 6.12 -6.21
CA ILE A 77 -12.87 6.39 -7.49
C ILE A 77 -11.86 7.09 -8.38
N VAL A 78 -11.69 6.60 -9.59
CA VAL A 78 -10.82 7.23 -10.58
C VAL A 78 -11.43 8.56 -11.01
N ARG A 79 -10.71 9.66 -10.83
CA ARG A 79 -11.12 11.00 -11.25
C ARG A 79 -10.41 11.46 -12.50
N GLY A 80 -9.17 11.08 -12.67
CA GLY A 80 -8.36 11.46 -13.80
C GLY A 80 -7.33 10.42 -14.17
N LEU A 81 -6.82 10.55 -15.37
CA LEU A 81 -5.76 9.70 -15.91
C LEU A 81 -4.54 10.57 -16.18
N SER A 82 -3.35 10.06 -15.83
CA SER A 82 -2.09 10.75 -16.11
C SER A 82 -1.08 9.77 -16.67
N GLY A 83 -0.46 10.13 -17.76
CA GLY A 83 0.59 9.34 -18.37
C GLY A 83 1.92 9.40 -17.62
N MET A 84 2.08 10.32 -16.67
CA MET A 84 3.31 10.56 -15.94
C MET A 84 3.07 10.51 -14.43
N ARG A 85 4.08 10.01 -13.72
CA ARG A 85 4.10 10.05 -12.26
C ARG A 85 4.48 11.44 -11.78
N GLY A 86 3.50 12.19 -11.31
CA GLY A 86 3.71 13.51 -10.73
C GLY A 86 4.01 13.50 -9.23
N PRO A 87 4.21 14.69 -8.64
CA PRO A 87 4.32 14.84 -7.19
C PRO A 87 3.03 14.42 -6.47
N ALA A 88 3.11 14.17 -5.15
CA ALA A 88 1.99 13.69 -4.35
C ALA A 88 0.69 14.52 -4.49
N PRO A 89 0.70 15.86 -4.50
CA PRO A 89 -0.52 16.65 -4.68
C PRO A 89 -1.21 16.41 -6.02
N VAL A 90 -0.45 16.24 -7.10
CA VAL A 90 -0.99 15.92 -8.42
C VAL A 90 -1.55 14.51 -8.47
N ALA A 91 -0.86 13.55 -7.84
CA ALA A 91 -1.33 12.18 -7.77
C ALA A 91 -2.66 12.05 -7.01
N GLN A 92 -2.86 12.84 -5.96
CA GLN A 92 -4.11 12.85 -5.18
C GLN A 92 -5.31 13.38 -5.99
N GLN A 93 -5.08 14.17 -7.01
CA GLN A 93 -6.13 14.65 -7.92
C GLN A 93 -6.62 13.59 -8.91
N LEU A 94 -5.86 12.53 -9.10
CA LEU A 94 -6.22 11.44 -10.00
C LEU A 94 -7.31 10.53 -9.44
N TYR A 95 -7.53 10.55 -8.14
CA TYR A 95 -8.49 9.70 -7.46
C TYR A 95 -9.17 10.44 -6.30
N GLU A 96 -10.31 9.91 -5.91
CA GLU A 96 -11.04 10.32 -4.71
C GLU A 96 -11.28 9.08 -3.84
N GLU A 97 -10.83 9.12 -2.60
CA GLU A 97 -11.11 8.05 -1.65
C GLU A 97 -12.55 8.15 -1.17
N THR A 98 -13.28 7.04 -1.15
CA THR A 98 -14.67 7.04 -0.68
C THR A 98 -14.74 7.32 0.81
N ALA A 99 -15.83 7.98 1.25
CA ALA A 99 -16.05 8.27 2.67
C ALA A 99 -16.07 6.98 3.52
N GLN A 100 -16.62 5.90 2.97
CA GLN A 100 -16.64 4.60 3.61
C GLN A 100 -15.24 4.03 3.81
N SER A 101 -14.37 4.16 2.82
CA SER A 101 -12.97 3.74 2.91
C SER A 101 -12.21 4.51 3.98
N ILE A 102 -12.39 5.82 4.04
CA ILE A 102 -11.79 6.69 5.06
C ILE A 102 -12.24 6.25 6.46
N ALA A 103 -13.54 6.05 6.65
CA ALA A 103 -14.10 5.61 7.92
C ALA A 103 -13.56 4.24 8.36
N GLN A 104 -13.47 3.27 7.46
CA GLN A 104 -12.88 1.96 7.74
C GLN A 104 -11.41 2.06 8.14
N ARG A 105 -10.65 2.89 7.46
CA ARG A 105 -9.24 3.10 7.76
C ARG A 105 -9.05 3.72 9.14
N GLU A 106 -9.87 4.71 9.49
CA GLU A 106 -9.85 5.33 10.82
C GLU A 106 -10.22 4.33 11.91
N GLN A 107 -11.27 3.52 11.71
CA GLN A 107 -11.66 2.47 12.64
C GLN A 107 -10.55 1.43 12.85
N LEU A 108 -9.89 0.99 11.78
CA LEU A 108 -8.77 0.05 11.87
C LEU A 108 -7.56 0.65 12.57
N ALA A 109 -7.29 1.94 12.35
CA ALA A 109 -6.22 2.66 13.03
C ALA A 109 -6.52 2.78 14.54
N GLU A 110 -7.76 3.08 14.89
CA GLU A 110 -8.22 3.15 16.28
C GLU A 110 -8.16 1.78 16.97
N GLN A 111 -8.63 0.73 16.32
CA GLN A 111 -8.54 -0.64 16.86
C GLN A 111 -7.09 -1.06 17.13
N ARG A 112 -6.17 -0.75 16.22
CA ARG A 112 -4.74 -1.00 16.44
C ARG A 112 -4.16 -0.19 17.57
N ARG A 113 -4.65 1.03 17.77
CA ARG A 113 -4.24 1.90 18.87
C ARG A 113 -4.75 1.41 20.22
N LEU A 114 -5.99 0.90 20.27
CA LEU A 114 -6.64 0.45 21.50
C LEU A 114 -6.25 -0.98 21.90
N ALA A 115 -5.85 -1.81 20.97
CA ALA A 115 -5.39 -3.18 21.19
C ALA A 115 -3.99 -3.40 20.58
N PRO A 116 -2.92 -2.76 21.12
CA PRO A 116 -1.58 -3.06 20.68
C PRO A 116 -1.26 -4.50 21.09
N GLU A 117 -1.16 -5.39 20.13
CA GLU A 117 -0.60 -6.71 20.40
C GLU A 117 0.87 -6.53 20.80
N PRO A 118 1.30 -7.02 21.98
CA PRO A 118 2.67 -6.89 22.43
C PRO A 118 3.70 -7.44 21.42
N ALA A 119 3.32 -8.48 20.70
CA ALA A 119 4.14 -9.07 19.64
C ALA A 119 4.31 -8.15 18.42
N ALA A 120 3.28 -7.39 18.06
CA ALA A 120 3.35 -6.46 16.93
C ALA A 120 4.20 -5.23 17.24
N THR A 121 4.16 -4.74 18.48
CA THR A 121 5.02 -3.64 18.94
C THR A 121 6.49 -4.06 19.03
N LEU A 122 6.77 -5.27 19.48
CA LEU A 122 8.12 -5.82 19.50
C LEU A 122 8.66 -6.04 18.08
N ALA A 123 7.84 -6.56 17.17
CA ALA A 123 8.23 -6.73 15.77
C ALA A 123 8.45 -5.39 15.04
N ALA A 124 7.68 -4.35 15.37
CA ALA A 124 7.85 -3.02 14.79
C ALA A 124 9.13 -2.30 15.30
N GLN A 125 9.58 -2.63 16.50
CA GLN A 125 10.81 -2.09 17.07
C GLN A 125 12.08 -2.81 16.54
N HIS A 126 11.93 -4.00 15.99
CA HIS A 126 13.02 -4.83 15.49
C HIS A 126 13.00 -4.98 13.96
N THR A 127 12.83 -3.89 13.23
CA THR A 127 13.09 -3.88 11.79
C THR A 127 14.59 -3.89 11.52
N GLY A 128 15.20 -5.06 11.60
CA GLY A 128 16.58 -5.24 11.29
C GLY A 128 17.23 -6.37 12.10
N ARG A 129 18.47 -6.68 11.73
CA ARG A 129 19.29 -7.64 12.47
C ARG A 129 19.56 -7.08 13.88
N PRO A 130 19.32 -7.84 14.96
CA PRO A 130 19.56 -7.40 16.33
C PRO A 130 20.97 -6.85 16.48
N THR A 131 21.10 -5.71 17.13
CA THR A 131 22.41 -5.12 17.43
C THR A 131 23.14 -5.99 18.44
N LYS A 132 24.45 -5.77 18.59
CA LYS A 132 25.25 -6.47 19.62
C LYS A 132 24.71 -6.25 21.04
N ARG A 133 24.09 -5.10 21.28
CA ARG A 133 23.48 -4.76 22.56
C ARG A 133 22.22 -5.59 22.79
N ASP A 134 21.34 -5.65 21.78
CA ASP A 134 20.12 -6.44 21.87
C ASP A 134 20.40 -7.93 22.11
N ARG A 135 21.46 -8.47 21.48
CA ARG A 135 21.88 -9.86 21.71
C ARG A 135 22.35 -10.10 23.15
N ARG A 136 23.10 -9.16 23.73
CA ARG A 136 23.55 -9.27 25.14
C ARG A 136 22.38 -9.23 26.10
N ASP A 137 21.37 -8.40 25.80
CA ASP A 137 20.19 -8.29 26.65
C ASP A 137 19.32 -9.54 26.54
N ILE A 138 19.17 -10.11 25.34
CA ILE A 138 18.49 -11.41 25.14
C ILE A 138 19.23 -12.52 25.87
N ASP A 139 20.56 -12.60 25.75
CA ASP A 139 21.35 -13.60 26.46
C ASP A 139 21.26 -13.47 27.99
N ARG A 140 21.20 -12.22 28.48
CA ARG A 140 21.03 -11.96 29.92
C ARG A 140 19.68 -12.46 30.42
N VAL A 141 18.60 -12.18 29.68
CA VAL A 141 17.24 -12.62 30.03
C VAL A 141 17.14 -14.14 29.97
N GLN A 142 17.75 -14.78 28.97
CA GLN A 142 17.75 -16.24 28.86
C GLN A 142 18.52 -16.92 30.00
N ARG A 143 19.63 -16.33 30.45
CA ARG A 143 20.39 -16.84 31.59
C ARG A 143 19.68 -16.62 32.92
N SER A 144 18.95 -15.52 33.07
CA SER A 144 18.21 -15.23 34.30
C SER A 144 16.94 -16.06 34.47
N SER A 145 16.41 -16.60 33.38
CA SER A 145 15.19 -17.43 33.40
C SER A 145 15.42 -18.91 33.70
N GLY A 146 16.64 -19.31 34.08
CA GLY A 146 16.92 -20.63 34.62
C GLY A 146 16.69 -21.81 33.66
N TRP A 147 16.71 -21.56 32.35
CA TRP A 147 16.54 -22.62 31.36
C TRP A 147 17.74 -23.58 31.27
N GLY A 148 18.88 -23.17 31.88
CA GLY A 148 20.10 -23.97 31.88
C GLY A 148 20.07 -25.19 32.78
N ASP A 149 19.24 -25.19 33.83
CA ASP A 149 19.30 -26.23 34.87
C ASP A 149 18.39 -27.44 34.64
N ARG A 150 17.57 -27.42 33.59
CA ARG A 150 16.65 -28.54 33.31
C ARG A 150 17.27 -29.68 32.52
N TRP A 151 18.47 -29.53 32.01
CA TRP A 151 19.11 -30.53 31.16
C TRP A 151 20.35 -31.21 31.81
N SER A 152 20.72 -30.82 33.01
CA SER A 152 21.61 -31.64 33.83
C SER A 152 20.80 -32.69 34.56
N ALA A 153 20.26 -33.63 33.81
CA ALA A 153 19.91 -34.92 34.39
C ALA A 153 21.24 -35.54 34.79
N SER A 154 21.56 -35.50 36.06
CA SER A 154 22.57 -36.33 36.66
C SER A 154 22.19 -37.76 36.35
N ILE A 155 22.99 -38.38 35.48
CA ILE A 155 23.08 -39.84 35.39
C ILE A 155 23.93 -40.23 36.57
N ASP A 156 23.32 -40.43 37.70
CA ASP A 156 23.90 -41.21 38.75
C ASP A 156 23.47 -42.67 38.58
N ASP A 157 24.44 -43.52 38.44
CA ASP A 157 24.35 -44.97 38.48
C ASP A 157 23.56 -45.47 39.68
#